data_d9abbde9e1504037777f53ecbf06b9d4
#
_entry.id   d9abbde9e1504037777f53ecbf06b9d4
#
_cell.length_a   1.000
_cell.length_b   1.000
_cell.length_c   1.000
_cell.angle_alpha   90.00
_cell.angle_beta   90.00
_cell.angle_gamma   90.00
#
_symmetry.space_group_name_H-M   'P 1'
#
loop_
_entity.id
_entity.type
_entity.pdbx_description
1 polymer ?
#
loop_
_entity_poly.entity_id
_entity_poly.type
_entity_poly.pdbx_seq_one_letter_code
_entity_poly.pdbx_strand_id
1 'polypeptide(L)'
;MAGGRFDKRTGKTRPGTYINFESSVTELIQSSDRGVVVLPLIGHDYGPEGEFITIDNGSPDEHYNKLGYSVYDAGNQFMLMIREALKLAKSVIVYMPKTGTKATGTGGGLTGTARYGGTRGNQFSFSVASNAASGWDVNVYIAGTVVEEFVGITNAAQLTSEYIDFVASSDIEAVAGVALEDATASEASNSDITAFLDKLESITFNT
;
A
#
# COMPACT_ATOMS: atom_id res chain seq x y z
N MET A 1 -39.83 6.95 42.46
CA MET A 1 -41.04 6.45 41.73
C MET A 1 -40.57 5.85 40.43
N ALA A 2 -40.69 4.54 40.26
CA ALA A 2 -40.37 3.88 39.02
C ALA A 2 -41.49 4.21 38.01
N GLY A 3 -41.14 4.88 36.92
CA GLY A 3 -42.06 5.13 35.82
C GLY A 3 -42.49 3.80 35.18
N GLY A 4 -43.79 3.53 35.16
CA GLY A 4 -44.33 2.33 34.57
C GLY A 4 -44.11 2.33 33.05
N ARG A 5 -43.68 1.20 32.52
CA ARG A 5 -43.54 0.98 31.10
C ARG A 5 -44.92 0.92 30.45
N PHE A 6 -45.14 1.74 29.42
CA PHE A 6 -46.39 1.70 28.68
C PHE A 6 -46.37 0.50 27.69
N ASP A 7 -47.37 -0.39 27.85
CA ASP A 7 -47.56 -1.50 26.91
C ASP A 7 -48.80 -1.22 26.05
N LYS A 8 -48.63 -1.18 24.74
CA LYS A 8 -49.70 -0.95 23.76
C LYS A 8 -50.81 -2.02 23.79
N ARG A 9 -50.53 -3.20 24.36
CA ARG A 9 -51.48 -4.33 24.38
C ARG A 9 -52.44 -4.27 25.55
N THR A 10 -52.07 -3.55 26.63
CA THR A 10 -52.92 -3.39 27.80
C THR A 10 -53.65 -2.05 27.73
N GLY A 11 -54.79 -1.93 27.23
CA GLY A 11 -55.53 -0.68 27.01
C GLY A 11 -55.36 0.36 28.13
N LYS A 12 -55.48 1.64 27.81
CA LYS A 12 -55.38 2.77 28.71
C LYS A 12 -56.48 2.76 29.76
N THR A 13 -56.14 2.69 31.03
CA THR A 13 -57.12 2.66 32.14
C THR A 13 -57.38 4.04 32.77
N ARG A 14 -56.58 5.07 32.41
CA ARG A 14 -56.76 6.43 32.93
C ARG A 14 -56.50 7.49 31.87
N PRO A 15 -57.16 8.64 31.90
CA PRO A 15 -56.83 9.76 31.03
C PRO A 15 -55.43 10.25 31.30
N GLY A 16 -54.61 10.46 30.25
CA GLY A 16 -53.26 10.98 30.34
C GLY A 16 -52.59 11.03 28.98
N THR A 17 -51.48 11.76 28.87
CA THR A 17 -50.64 11.78 27.69
C THR A 17 -49.65 10.62 27.78
N TYR A 18 -49.71 9.73 26.80
CA TYR A 18 -48.79 8.58 26.71
C TYR A 18 -47.90 8.76 25.49
N ILE A 19 -46.62 8.98 25.72
CA ILE A 19 -45.62 9.11 24.70
C ILE A 19 -44.89 7.76 24.58
N ASN A 20 -45.00 7.12 23.46
CA ASN A 20 -44.26 5.92 23.15
C ASN A 20 -43.07 6.29 22.21
N PHE A 21 -41.87 6.14 22.71
CA PHE A 21 -40.69 6.24 21.88
C PHE A 21 -40.42 4.88 21.23
N GLU A 22 -40.74 4.77 19.93
CA GLU A 22 -40.27 3.66 19.12
C GLU A 22 -38.92 4.08 18.56
N SER A 23 -37.89 3.43 19.01
CA SER A 23 -36.62 3.47 18.30
C SER A 23 -36.83 2.76 16.94
N SER A 24 -37.04 3.52 15.88
CA SER A 24 -36.77 2.99 14.56
C SER A 24 -35.26 2.77 14.52
N VAL A 25 -34.84 1.52 14.65
CA VAL A 25 -33.50 1.16 14.24
C VAL A 25 -33.45 1.50 12.75
N THR A 26 -32.91 2.67 12.44
CA THR A 26 -32.43 2.94 11.08
C THR A 26 -31.51 1.78 10.80
N GLU A 27 -31.84 0.99 9.77
CA GLU A 27 -30.94 -0.07 9.33
C GLU A 27 -29.56 0.54 9.27
N LEU A 28 -28.69 0.10 10.19
CA LEU A 28 -27.27 0.35 10.05
C LEU A 28 -26.92 -0.21 8.68
N ILE A 29 -26.57 0.67 7.76
CA ILE A 29 -26.00 0.27 6.47
C ILE A 29 -24.90 -0.72 6.84
N GLN A 30 -25.17 -1.99 6.55
CA GLN A 30 -24.22 -3.04 6.89
C GLN A 30 -22.95 -2.73 6.10
N SER A 31 -21.84 -2.75 6.77
CA SER A 31 -20.51 -2.53 6.19
C SER A 31 -20.19 -3.51 5.02
N SER A 32 -21.04 -4.52 4.82
CA SER A 32 -20.99 -5.47 3.70
C SER A 32 -21.43 -4.91 2.35
N ASP A 33 -22.16 -3.79 2.32
CA ASP A 33 -22.67 -3.17 1.09
C ASP A 33 -21.77 -2.04 0.56
N ARG A 34 -20.59 -1.86 1.17
CA ARG A 34 -19.61 -0.90 0.67
C ARG A 34 -19.04 -1.38 -0.65
N GLY A 35 -19.15 -0.52 -1.67
CA GLY A 35 -18.65 -0.79 -3.01
C GLY A 35 -17.13 -0.88 -3.12
N VAL A 36 -16.67 -1.20 -4.31
CA VAL A 36 -15.25 -1.17 -4.71
C VAL A 36 -15.03 0.12 -5.50
N VAL A 37 -13.97 0.85 -5.16
CA VAL A 37 -13.54 2.06 -5.90
C VAL A 37 -12.30 1.72 -6.70
N VAL A 38 -12.23 2.16 -7.96
CA VAL A 38 -11.04 2.01 -8.79
C VAL A 38 -10.41 3.37 -9.04
N LEU A 39 -9.10 3.47 -8.81
CA LEU A 39 -8.34 4.70 -8.93
C LEU A 39 -7.13 4.52 -9.85
N PRO A 40 -6.97 5.32 -10.91
CA PRO A 40 -5.72 5.39 -11.64
C PRO A 40 -4.71 6.24 -10.86
N LEU A 41 -3.52 5.72 -10.62
CA LEU A 41 -2.40 6.45 -10.00
C LEU A 41 -1.45 6.95 -11.11
N ILE A 42 -1.93 7.87 -11.94
CA ILE A 42 -1.17 8.43 -13.07
C ILE A 42 -0.15 9.45 -12.53
N GLY A 43 1.14 9.20 -12.78
CA GLY A 43 2.23 10.03 -12.26
C GLY A 43 2.65 9.66 -10.83
N HIS A 44 2.21 8.51 -10.32
CA HIS A 44 2.77 7.94 -9.09
C HIS A 44 4.24 7.55 -9.34
N ASP A 45 5.08 7.78 -8.35
CA ASP A 45 6.53 7.73 -8.46
C ASP A 45 7.16 6.39 -8.04
N TYR A 46 6.33 5.32 -7.91
CA TYR A 46 6.80 3.97 -7.62
C TYR A 46 5.67 2.94 -7.76
N GLY A 47 5.98 1.75 -8.29
CA GLY A 47 5.07 0.60 -8.28
C GLY A 47 5.08 -0.24 -9.55
N PRO A 48 4.32 -1.35 -9.56
CA PRO A 48 4.22 -2.23 -10.73
C PRO A 48 3.40 -1.57 -11.84
N GLU A 49 3.99 -1.51 -13.03
CA GLU A 49 3.31 -0.97 -14.20
C GLU A 49 2.29 -1.96 -14.76
N GLY A 50 1.11 -1.45 -15.12
CA GLY A 50 0.09 -2.23 -15.84
C GLY A 50 -0.64 -3.28 -15.01
N GLU A 51 -0.46 -3.29 -13.69
CA GLU A 51 -1.09 -4.22 -12.77
C GLU A 51 -2.17 -3.54 -11.91
N PHE A 52 -3.19 -4.31 -11.53
CA PHE A 52 -4.16 -3.90 -10.54
C PHE A 52 -3.74 -4.38 -9.15
N ILE A 53 -3.77 -3.47 -8.18
CA ILE A 53 -3.52 -3.77 -6.77
C ILE A 53 -4.81 -3.50 -6.01
N THR A 54 -5.32 -4.50 -5.31
CA THR A 54 -6.51 -4.35 -4.46
C THR A 54 -6.05 -4.05 -3.03
N ILE A 55 -6.52 -2.95 -2.49
CA ILE A 55 -6.22 -2.49 -1.13
C ILE A 55 -7.49 -2.63 -0.30
N ASP A 56 -7.47 -3.49 0.70
CA ASP A 56 -8.59 -3.72 1.59
C ASP A 56 -8.58 -2.76 2.77
N ASN A 57 -9.76 -2.33 3.19
CA ASN A 57 -9.92 -1.43 4.34
C ASN A 57 -9.41 -2.05 5.66
N GLY A 58 -9.39 -3.38 5.78
CA GLY A 58 -8.89 -4.09 6.97
C GLY A 58 -7.35 -4.11 7.08
N SER A 59 -6.63 -4.00 5.96
CA SER A 59 -5.16 -4.06 5.88
C SER A 59 -4.62 -3.07 4.84
N PRO A 60 -4.82 -1.75 5.02
CA PRO A 60 -4.52 -0.77 3.99
C PRO A 60 -3.03 -0.66 3.64
N ASP A 61 -2.13 -1.00 4.55
CA ASP A 61 -0.67 -0.97 4.33
C ASP A 61 -0.07 -2.31 3.88
N GLU A 62 -0.89 -3.33 3.58
CA GLU A 62 -0.42 -4.64 3.11
C GLU A 62 0.45 -4.55 1.85
N HIS A 63 0.20 -3.55 1.01
CA HIS A 63 0.91 -3.32 -0.25
C HIS A 63 1.93 -2.18 -0.19
N TYR A 64 2.46 -1.86 1.01
CA TYR A 64 3.50 -0.84 1.16
C TYR A 64 4.72 -1.09 0.24
N ASN A 65 5.14 -2.34 0.10
CA ASN A 65 6.22 -2.76 -0.79
C ASN A 65 5.96 -2.45 -2.28
N LYS A 66 4.70 -2.49 -2.72
CA LYS A 66 4.30 -2.20 -4.10
C LYS A 66 4.02 -0.71 -4.34
N LEU A 67 3.50 -0.02 -3.34
CA LEU A 67 3.14 1.40 -3.44
C LEU A 67 4.29 2.33 -3.07
N GLY A 68 5.29 1.83 -2.34
CA GLY A 68 6.45 2.60 -1.86
C GLY A 68 6.15 3.56 -0.70
N TYR A 69 4.88 3.68 -0.31
CA TYR A 69 4.39 4.57 0.74
C TYR A 69 3.33 3.88 1.59
N SER A 70 3.25 4.29 2.87
CA SER A 70 2.10 3.96 3.71
C SER A 70 0.86 4.72 3.23
N VAL A 71 -0.30 4.08 3.23
CA VAL A 71 -1.59 4.75 2.95
C VAL A 71 -1.85 5.89 3.95
N TYR A 72 -1.20 5.85 5.11
CA TYR A 72 -1.29 6.90 6.13
C TYR A 72 -0.29 8.05 5.94
N ASP A 73 0.57 8.00 4.93
CA ASP A 73 1.50 9.08 4.61
C ASP A 73 0.73 10.32 4.12
N ALA A 74 0.75 11.36 4.95
CA ALA A 74 0.06 12.61 4.66
C ALA A 74 0.75 13.45 3.58
N GLY A 75 2.03 13.18 3.30
CA GLY A 75 2.81 13.89 2.29
C GLY A 75 2.56 13.44 0.86
N ASN A 76 1.97 12.26 0.67
CA ASN A 76 1.71 11.69 -0.65
C ASN A 76 0.24 11.86 -1.05
N GLN A 77 0.01 12.61 -2.13
CA GLN A 77 -1.34 12.90 -2.63
C GLN A 77 -2.11 11.63 -3.04
N PHE A 78 -1.44 10.64 -3.63
CA PHE A 78 -2.08 9.40 -4.05
C PHE A 78 -2.51 8.56 -2.85
N MET A 79 -1.66 8.49 -1.81
CA MET A 79 -2.00 7.80 -0.57
C MET A 79 -3.17 8.47 0.15
N LEU A 80 -3.24 9.80 0.10
CA LEU A 80 -4.39 10.54 0.61
C LEU A 80 -5.68 10.19 -0.15
N MET A 81 -5.64 10.09 -1.49
CA MET A 81 -6.80 9.69 -2.31
C MET A 81 -7.27 8.27 -1.96
N ILE A 82 -6.36 7.31 -1.83
CA ILE A 82 -6.68 5.93 -1.42
C ILE A 82 -7.33 5.92 -0.04
N ARG A 83 -6.77 6.63 0.92
CA ARG A 83 -7.29 6.72 2.28
C ARG A 83 -8.69 7.34 2.33
N GLU A 84 -8.93 8.41 1.58
CA GLU A 84 -10.26 9.03 1.52
C GLU A 84 -11.28 8.09 0.87
N ALA A 85 -10.91 7.34 -0.16
CA ALA A 85 -11.78 6.34 -0.77
C ALA A 85 -12.09 5.19 0.21
N LEU A 86 -11.12 4.71 0.97
CA LEU A 86 -11.30 3.63 1.95
C LEU A 86 -12.23 4.01 3.12
N LYS A 87 -12.50 5.29 3.37
CA LYS A 87 -13.49 5.70 4.38
C LYS A 87 -14.91 5.23 4.03
N LEU A 88 -15.21 5.13 2.75
CA LEU A 88 -16.53 4.78 2.23
C LEU A 88 -16.56 3.44 1.49
N ALA A 89 -15.43 3.01 0.93
CA ALA A 89 -15.31 1.76 0.18
C ALA A 89 -14.89 0.59 1.07
N LYS A 90 -15.25 -0.62 0.67
CA LYS A 90 -14.75 -1.87 1.23
C LYS A 90 -13.30 -2.10 0.81
N SER A 91 -13.01 -1.87 -0.46
CA SER A 91 -11.68 -1.97 -1.04
C SER A 91 -11.49 -0.94 -2.14
N VAL A 92 -10.23 -0.61 -2.39
CA VAL A 92 -9.81 0.28 -3.47
C VAL A 92 -8.88 -0.50 -4.39
N ILE A 93 -9.19 -0.52 -5.66
CA ILE A 93 -8.34 -1.10 -6.70
C ILE A 93 -7.56 0.05 -7.34
N VAL A 94 -6.24 0.00 -7.26
CA VAL A 94 -5.38 0.99 -7.88
C VAL A 94 -4.70 0.42 -9.12
N TYR A 95 -4.46 1.28 -10.10
CA TYR A 95 -3.78 0.95 -11.35
C TYR A 95 -2.75 2.01 -11.69
N MET A 96 -1.53 1.56 -11.98
CA MET A 96 -0.41 2.43 -12.41
C MET A 96 -0.06 2.11 -13.85
N PRO A 97 -0.45 2.96 -14.82
CA PRO A 97 -0.16 2.70 -16.23
C PRO A 97 1.34 2.78 -16.52
N LYS A 98 2.06 3.66 -15.81
CA LYS A 98 3.48 3.89 -16.00
C LYS A 98 4.10 4.56 -14.77
N THR A 99 5.31 4.14 -14.36
CA THR A 99 5.99 4.67 -13.16
C THR A 99 7.34 5.32 -13.44
N GLY A 100 8.10 4.84 -14.44
CA GLY A 100 9.39 5.41 -14.80
C GLY A 100 10.53 4.38 -14.78
N THR A 101 11.78 4.85 -14.75
CA THR A 101 12.96 3.96 -14.71
C THR A 101 13.24 3.48 -13.29
N LYS A 102 13.92 2.34 -13.18
CA LYS A 102 14.34 1.78 -11.90
C LYS A 102 15.64 2.41 -11.42
N ALA A 103 15.75 2.63 -10.11
CA ALA A 103 17.01 3.01 -9.48
C ALA A 103 17.99 1.82 -9.42
N THR A 104 19.28 2.09 -9.52
CA THR A 104 20.34 1.08 -9.42
C THR A 104 21.46 1.56 -8.51
N GLY A 105 22.17 0.64 -7.87
CA GLY A 105 23.35 0.96 -7.06
C GLY A 105 24.26 -0.25 -6.96
N THR A 106 25.59 -0.05 -7.04
CA THR A 106 26.57 -1.14 -6.98
C THR A 106 27.61 -0.87 -5.89
N GLY A 107 27.82 -1.85 -5.04
CA GLY A 107 28.81 -1.82 -3.98
C GLY A 107 28.73 -3.05 -3.08
N GLY A 108 29.79 -3.33 -2.31
CA GLY A 108 29.84 -4.50 -1.45
C GLY A 108 29.74 -5.84 -2.17
N GLY A 109 30.19 -5.90 -3.44
CA GLY A 109 30.07 -7.10 -4.27
C GLY A 109 28.67 -7.37 -4.84
N LEU A 110 27.73 -6.45 -4.61
CA LEU A 110 26.34 -6.57 -5.04
C LEU A 110 25.94 -5.40 -5.95
N THR A 111 25.09 -5.70 -6.93
CA THR A 111 24.32 -4.70 -7.65
C THR A 111 22.86 -4.83 -7.21
N GLY A 112 22.33 -3.78 -6.63
CA GLY A 112 20.92 -3.66 -6.28
C GLY A 112 20.16 -2.86 -7.33
N THR A 113 18.99 -3.34 -7.75
CA THR A 113 18.08 -2.63 -8.64
C THR A 113 16.73 -2.54 -7.95
N ALA A 114 16.14 -1.36 -7.88
CA ALA A 114 14.80 -1.20 -7.31
C ALA A 114 13.80 -2.11 -8.03
N ARG A 115 12.93 -2.77 -7.27
CA ARG A 115 11.97 -3.73 -7.83
C ARG A 115 11.04 -3.10 -8.83
N TYR A 116 10.61 -1.87 -8.57
CA TYR A 116 9.72 -1.10 -9.45
C TYR A 116 10.37 0.21 -9.88
N GLY A 117 9.87 0.77 -10.99
CA GLY A 117 10.31 2.07 -11.50
C GLY A 117 9.76 3.24 -10.70
N GLY A 118 10.40 4.40 -10.85
CA GLY A 118 9.99 5.67 -10.27
C GLY A 118 10.97 6.25 -9.25
N THR A 119 10.89 7.55 -9.06
CA THR A 119 11.87 8.33 -8.28
C THR A 119 11.95 7.94 -6.81
N ARG A 120 10.95 7.25 -6.26
CA ARG A 120 10.99 6.70 -4.91
C ARG A 120 12.15 5.71 -4.75
N GLY A 121 12.53 4.99 -5.81
CA GLY A 121 13.67 4.09 -5.82
C GLY A 121 14.99 4.76 -5.43
N ASN A 122 15.18 6.05 -5.72
CA ASN A 122 16.36 6.83 -5.33
C ASN A 122 16.49 7.05 -3.80
N GLN A 123 15.46 6.70 -3.03
CA GLN A 123 15.50 6.74 -1.57
C GLN A 123 15.84 5.38 -0.95
N PHE A 124 16.05 4.38 -1.78
CA PHE A 124 16.48 3.06 -1.34
C PHE A 124 17.99 3.00 -1.21
N SER A 125 18.44 2.26 -0.23
CA SER A 125 19.85 1.96 -0.05
C SER A 125 20.00 0.60 0.64
N PHE A 126 21.20 0.04 0.57
CA PHE A 126 21.54 -1.16 1.31
C PHE A 126 22.93 -1.06 1.93
N SER A 127 23.17 -1.83 2.97
CA SER A 127 24.49 -1.97 3.58
C SER A 127 24.85 -3.44 3.70
N VAL A 128 26.15 -3.73 3.72
CA VAL A 128 26.68 -5.07 3.92
C VAL A 128 27.68 -5.01 5.07
N ALA A 129 27.48 -5.84 6.07
CA ALA A 129 28.38 -5.97 7.23
C ALA A 129 28.82 -7.42 7.38
N SER A 130 30.02 -7.64 7.93
CA SER A 130 30.46 -8.98 8.26
C SER A 130 29.65 -9.55 9.42
N ASN A 131 29.14 -10.79 9.27
CA ASN A 131 28.48 -11.50 10.35
C ASN A 131 29.51 -12.17 11.27
N ALA A 132 29.33 -12.07 12.59
CA ALA A 132 30.24 -12.62 13.57
C ALA A 132 30.32 -14.15 13.56
N ALA A 133 29.26 -14.85 13.14
CA ALA A 133 29.23 -16.30 13.05
C ALA A 133 29.79 -16.80 11.71
N SER A 134 29.26 -16.31 10.61
CA SER A 134 29.74 -16.57 9.23
C SER A 134 28.92 -15.78 8.23
N GLY A 135 29.51 -15.45 7.07
CA GLY A 135 28.82 -14.77 5.98
C GLY A 135 28.63 -13.27 6.22
N TRP A 136 27.55 -12.72 5.70
CA TRP A 136 27.30 -11.29 5.65
C TRP A 136 25.88 -10.96 6.11
N ASP A 137 25.73 -9.83 6.76
CA ASP A 137 24.43 -9.25 7.10
C ASP A 137 24.15 -8.11 6.12
N VAL A 138 22.99 -8.17 5.46
CA VAL A 138 22.56 -7.15 4.50
C VAL A 138 21.27 -6.51 4.99
N ASN A 139 21.30 -5.20 5.16
CA ASN A 139 20.15 -4.41 5.53
C ASN A 139 19.69 -3.56 4.34
N VAL A 140 18.37 -3.54 4.12
CA VAL A 140 17.71 -2.70 3.13
C VAL A 140 17.04 -1.54 3.83
N TYR A 141 17.22 -0.34 3.28
CA TYR A 141 16.70 0.90 3.85
C TYR A 141 15.81 1.62 2.85
N ILE A 142 14.77 2.27 3.36
CA ILE A 142 13.98 3.26 2.63
C ILE A 142 14.04 4.58 3.41
N ALA A 143 14.55 5.63 2.78
CA ALA A 143 14.72 6.95 3.41
C ALA A 143 15.47 6.86 4.77
N GLY A 144 16.48 6.00 4.87
CA GLY A 144 17.30 5.79 6.07
C GLY A 144 16.67 4.90 7.15
N THR A 145 15.47 4.37 6.94
CA THR A 145 14.82 3.41 7.86
C THR A 145 15.02 1.99 7.36
N VAL A 146 15.46 1.07 8.22
CA VAL A 146 15.57 -0.36 7.88
C VAL A 146 14.18 -0.94 7.65
N VAL A 147 14.00 -1.58 6.50
CA VAL A 147 12.76 -2.26 6.12
C VAL A 147 12.92 -3.77 6.00
N GLU A 148 14.12 -4.24 5.69
CA GLU A 148 14.45 -5.67 5.63
C GLU A 148 15.85 -5.92 6.16
N GLU A 149 16.05 -7.09 6.75
CA GLU A 149 17.34 -7.54 7.32
C GLU A 149 17.57 -9.01 6.92
N PHE A 150 18.71 -9.26 6.28
CA PHE A 150 19.17 -10.59 5.88
C PHE A 150 20.44 -10.93 6.64
N VAL A 151 20.44 -12.01 7.41
CA VAL A 151 21.52 -12.36 8.33
C VAL A 151 22.25 -13.61 7.85
N GLY A 152 23.61 -13.56 7.87
CA GLY A 152 24.46 -14.71 7.60
C GLY A 152 24.42 -15.21 6.16
N ILE A 153 24.17 -14.32 5.19
CA ILE A 153 24.12 -14.68 3.77
C ILE A 153 25.54 -15.03 3.26
N THR A 154 25.62 -15.98 2.34
CA THR A 154 26.86 -16.41 1.71
C THR A 154 26.91 -16.14 0.20
N ASN A 155 25.76 -15.86 -0.41
CA ASN A 155 25.64 -15.50 -1.83
C ASN A 155 24.41 -14.62 -2.08
N ALA A 156 24.43 -13.89 -3.19
CA ALA A 156 23.36 -12.95 -3.56
C ALA A 156 21.99 -13.62 -3.80
N ALA A 157 21.93 -14.90 -4.17
CA ALA A 157 20.68 -15.62 -4.42
C ALA A 157 19.84 -15.82 -3.15
N GLN A 158 20.43 -15.65 -1.97
CA GLN A 158 19.72 -15.71 -0.69
C GLN A 158 19.01 -14.39 -0.34
N LEU A 159 19.30 -13.29 -1.07
CA LEU A 159 18.68 -11.98 -0.89
C LEU A 159 17.35 -11.93 -1.65
N THR A 160 16.27 -12.34 -1.00
CA THR A 160 14.91 -12.32 -1.55
C THR A 160 14.16 -11.08 -1.06
N SER A 161 14.65 -9.89 -1.42
CA SER A 161 14.05 -8.63 -0.98
C SER A 161 12.76 -8.31 -1.76
N GLU A 162 11.81 -7.69 -1.09
CA GLU A 162 10.60 -7.18 -1.72
C GLU A 162 10.78 -5.80 -2.36
N TYR A 163 11.90 -5.13 -2.09
CA TYR A 163 12.19 -3.77 -2.55
C TYR A 163 13.32 -3.69 -3.56
N ILE A 164 14.33 -4.54 -3.45
CA ILE A 164 15.55 -4.49 -4.25
C ILE A 164 15.85 -5.89 -4.82
N ASP A 165 16.00 -5.98 -6.13
CA ASP A 165 16.52 -7.17 -6.81
C ASP A 165 18.05 -7.13 -6.75
N PHE A 166 18.68 -8.11 -6.10
CA PHE A 166 20.12 -8.20 -5.93
C PHE A 166 20.77 -9.18 -6.90
N VAL A 167 21.88 -8.77 -7.50
CA VAL A 167 22.72 -9.61 -8.34
C VAL A 167 24.18 -9.48 -7.87
N ALA A 168 24.91 -10.59 -7.82
CA ALA A 168 26.35 -10.56 -7.53
C ALA A 168 27.09 -9.83 -8.65
N SER A 169 27.93 -8.87 -8.29
CA SER A 169 28.86 -8.19 -9.21
C SER A 169 30.32 -8.64 -8.99
N SER A 170 30.65 -9.05 -7.78
CA SER A 170 31.92 -9.64 -7.37
C SER A 170 31.74 -10.44 -6.07
N ASP A 171 32.82 -10.80 -5.39
CA ASP A 171 32.75 -11.35 -4.04
C ASP A 171 32.14 -10.33 -3.09
N ILE A 172 31.27 -10.82 -2.17
CA ILE A 172 30.60 -9.93 -1.21
C ILE A 172 31.64 -9.39 -0.23
N GLU A 173 31.59 -8.11 0.01
CA GLU A 173 32.46 -7.39 0.95
C GLU A 173 31.69 -6.34 1.77
N ALA A 174 32.25 -5.91 2.88
CA ALA A 174 31.60 -4.93 3.75
C ALA A 174 31.51 -3.56 3.07
N VAL A 175 30.32 -2.96 3.11
CA VAL A 175 30.07 -1.58 2.68
C VAL A 175 29.05 -0.92 3.61
N ALA A 176 29.36 0.29 4.05
CA ALA A 176 28.54 1.01 5.05
C ALA A 176 27.17 1.46 4.49
N GLY A 177 27.09 1.70 3.19
CA GLY A 177 25.84 2.09 2.54
C GLY A 177 26.03 2.30 1.04
N VAL A 178 25.11 1.76 0.26
CA VAL A 178 25.04 1.94 -1.20
C VAL A 178 23.68 2.53 -1.49
N ALA A 179 23.64 3.78 -1.95
CA ALA A 179 22.40 4.39 -2.42
C ALA A 179 22.04 3.85 -3.81
N LEU A 180 20.76 3.68 -4.07
CA LEU A 180 20.25 3.47 -5.41
C LEU A 180 19.94 4.83 -6.03
N GLU A 181 20.31 5.02 -7.30
CA GLU A 181 20.23 6.31 -8.01
C GLU A 181 19.67 6.09 -9.43
N ASP A 182 19.55 7.18 -10.18
CA ASP A 182 19.20 7.22 -11.61
C ASP A 182 17.76 6.78 -11.95
N ALA A 183 16.89 6.61 -10.96
CA ALA A 183 15.46 6.46 -11.24
C ALA A 183 14.85 7.80 -11.68
N THR A 184 14.00 7.72 -12.69
CA THR A 184 13.26 8.88 -13.20
C THR A 184 11.75 8.66 -13.06
N ALA A 185 11.00 9.75 -12.89
CA ALA A 185 9.55 9.69 -12.97
C ALA A 185 9.10 9.53 -14.43
N SER A 186 7.95 8.91 -14.61
CA SER A 186 7.21 8.99 -15.87
C SER A 186 6.30 10.21 -15.87
N GLU A 187 6.29 10.97 -16.95
CA GLU A 187 5.32 12.04 -17.12
C GLU A 187 3.94 11.49 -17.44
N ALA A 188 2.92 12.03 -16.79
CA ALA A 188 1.53 11.68 -17.05
C ALA A 188 1.12 12.10 -18.47
N SER A 189 0.39 11.25 -19.18
CA SER A 189 -0.04 11.50 -20.56
C SER A 189 -1.49 11.05 -20.79
N ASN A 190 -2.11 11.55 -21.85
CA ASN A 190 -3.45 11.10 -22.24
C ASN A 190 -3.49 9.61 -22.61
N SER A 191 -2.38 9.05 -23.09
CA SER A 191 -2.28 7.61 -23.37
C SER A 191 -2.39 6.76 -22.12
N ASP A 192 -1.96 7.26 -20.95
CA ASP A 192 -2.06 6.57 -19.67
C ASP A 192 -3.52 6.45 -19.22
N ILE A 193 -4.32 7.50 -19.50
CA ILE A 193 -5.77 7.47 -19.24
C ILE A 193 -6.45 6.43 -20.15
N THR A 194 -6.08 6.40 -21.44
CA THR A 194 -6.61 5.41 -22.38
C THR A 194 -6.25 4.00 -21.94
N ALA A 195 -4.98 3.75 -21.58
CA ALA A 195 -4.53 2.46 -21.08
C ALA A 195 -5.27 2.01 -19.81
N PHE A 196 -5.58 2.95 -18.92
CA PHE A 196 -6.41 2.67 -17.75
C PHE A 196 -7.83 2.27 -18.14
N LEU A 197 -8.48 3.01 -19.05
CA LEU A 197 -9.84 2.73 -19.49
C LEU A 197 -9.93 1.37 -20.20
N ASP A 198 -8.97 1.04 -21.07
CA ASP A 198 -8.90 -0.25 -21.77
C ASP A 198 -8.73 -1.41 -20.77
N LYS A 199 -7.95 -1.20 -19.71
CA LYS A 199 -7.77 -2.20 -18.64
C LYS A 199 -9.00 -2.31 -17.75
N LEU A 200 -9.71 -1.22 -17.53
CA LEU A 200 -10.90 -1.19 -16.70
C LEU A 200 -12.01 -2.10 -17.26
N GLU A 201 -12.12 -2.23 -18.58
CA GLU A 201 -13.08 -3.14 -19.22
C GLU A 201 -12.82 -4.62 -18.88
N SER A 202 -11.61 -4.96 -18.44
CA SER A 202 -11.24 -6.32 -18.03
C SER A 202 -11.62 -6.68 -16.60
N ILE A 203 -12.09 -5.72 -15.80
CA ILE A 203 -12.47 -5.93 -14.39
C ILE A 203 -13.99 -5.99 -14.27
N THR A 204 -14.47 -7.02 -13.58
CA THR A 204 -15.89 -7.09 -13.20
C THR A 204 -16.10 -6.34 -11.88
N PHE A 205 -16.88 -5.27 -11.91
CA PHE A 205 -17.32 -4.57 -10.69
C PHE A 205 -18.61 -5.18 -10.20
N ASN A 206 -18.66 -5.59 -8.95
CA ASN A 206 -19.90 -5.78 -8.24
C ASN A 206 -20.30 -4.43 -7.64
N THR A 207 -21.21 -3.74 -8.29
CA THR A 207 -21.90 -2.56 -7.76
C THR A 207 -22.96 -3.00 -6.78
#